data_94e48d013d605ce6c28cee7b77c87ecc
#
_entry.id   94e48d013d605ce6c28cee7b77c87ecc
#
_cell.length_a   1.000
_cell.length_b   1.000
_cell.length_c   1.000
_cell.angle_alpha   90.00
_cell.angle_beta   90.00
_cell.angle_gamma   90.00
#
_symmetry.space_group_name_H-M   'P 1'
#
loop_
_entity.id
_entity.type
_entity.pdbx_description
1 polymer ?
#
loop_
_entity_poly.entity_id
_entity_poly.type
_entity_poly.pdbx_seq_one_letter_code
_entity_poly.pdbx_strand_id
1 'polypeptide(L)'
;MKKKYVAIVLALLCKCSIWAQDIKVKSFVLDPTDLTAQHENIKDANGDMCALIKVQILAETVKFEGDIIGQPKHKLNEYYVNVIDGTQRLMISTENTMPTEIEFSKFNIDEVKGGNTYVMKIQMPEKAPGATFELGMPNVPIIVDGKSYK
;
A
#
# COMPACT_ATOMS: atom_id res chain seq x y z
N MET A 1 -5.78 -5.30 -50.02
CA MET A 1 -6.63 -5.93 -49.00
C MET A 1 -5.87 -6.34 -47.69
N LYS A 2 -4.57 -6.46 -47.72
CA LYS A 2 -3.79 -6.84 -46.48
C LYS A 2 -3.65 -5.71 -45.45
N LYS A 3 -3.81 -4.44 -45.82
CA LYS A 3 -3.68 -3.29 -44.88
C LYS A 3 -4.86 -3.12 -43.93
N LYS A 4 -6.04 -3.64 -44.23
CA LYS A 4 -7.24 -3.52 -43.37
C LYS A 4 -7.20 -4.47 -42.18
N TYR A 5 -6.54 -5.61 -42.31
CA TYR A 5 -6.43 -6.60 -41.23
C TYR A 5 -5.36 -6.23 -40.20
N VAL A 6 -4.30 -5.52 -40.61
CA VAL A 6 -3.25 -5.02 -39.72
C VAL A 6 -3.80 -3.99 -38.74
N ALA A 7 -4.71 -3.13 -39.16
CA ALA A 7 -5.35 -2.14 -38.30
C ALA A 7 -6.29 -2.78 -37.26
N ILE A 8 -6.96 -3.88 -37.61
CA ILE A 8 -7.86 -4.61 -36.72
C ILE A 8 -7.05 -5.39 -35.68
N VAL A 9 -5.93 -5.99 -36.06
CA VAL A 9 -5.04 -6.71 -35.13
C VAL A 9 -4.36 -5.73 -34.16
N LEU A 10 -3.98 -4.54 -34.62
CA LEU A 10 -3.39 -3.49 -33.76
C LEU A 10 -4.41 -2.93 -32.76
N ALA A 11 -5.69 -2.86 -33.16
CA ALA A 11 -6.76 -2.40 -32.24
C ALA A 11 -7.12 -3.42 -31.17
N LEU A 12 -6.87 -4.72 -31.37
CA LEU A 12 -7.11 -5.77 -30.40
C LEU A 12 -6.02 -5.85 -29.31
N LEU A 13 -4.82 -5.36 -29.59
CA LEU A 13 -3.68 -5.40 -28.66
C LEU A 13 -3.73 -4.30 -27.59
N CYS A 14 -4.64 -3.33 -27.71
CA CYS A 14 -4.68 -2.14 -26.86
C CYS A 14 -5.64 -2.25 -25.66
N LYS A 15 -6.08 -3.45 -25.26
CA LYS A 15 -6.99 -3.65 -24.11
C LYS A 15 -6.36 -4.37 -22.93
N CYS A 16 -5.07 -4.31 -22.77
CA CYS A 16 -4.48 -4.59 -21.48
C CYS A 16 -4.63 -3.35 -20.58
N SER A 17 -5.83 -3.13 -20.08
CA SER A 17 -6.02 -2.25 -18.92
C SER A 17 -5.31 -2.91 -17.75
N ILE A 18 -4.06 -2.55 -17.55
CA ILE A 18 -3.36 -2.85 -16.32
C ILE A 18 -4.10 -2.05 -15.25
N TRP A 19 -4.93 -2.72 -14.48
CA TRP A 19 -5.57 -2.14 -13.31
C TRP A 19 -4.47 -1.97 -12.26
N ALA A 20 -3.78 -0.85 -12.32
CA ALA A 20 -2.92 -0.42 -11.22
C ALA A 20 -3.85 -0.15 -10.04
N GLN A 21 -3.75 -0.98 -9.02
CA GLN A 21 -4.51 -0.78 -7.79
C GLN A 21 -3.79 0.29 -6.97
N ASP A 22 -4.44 1.42 -6.76
CA ASP A 22 -3.90 2.53 -5.98
C ASP A 22 -4.22 2.37 -4.49
N ILE A 23 -3.25 2.74 -3.66
CA ILE A 23 -3.42 2.85 -2.22
C ILE A 23 -4.31 4.05 -1.92
N LYS A 24 -5.35 3.85 -1.10
CA LYS A 24 -6.23 4.92 -0.63
C LYS A 24 -5.99 5.21 0.84
N VAL A 25 -5.67 6.45 1.16
CA VAL A 25 -5.58 6.92 2.54
C VAL A 25 -6.97 7.31 3.01
N LYS A 26 -7.46 6.67 4.07
CA LYS A 26 -8.75 7.01 4.70
C LYS A 26 -8.65 8.23 5.59
N SER A 27 -7.58 8.33 6.35
CA SER A 27 -7.34 9.42 7.27
C SER A 27 -5.86 9.58 7.56
N PHE A 28 -5.46 10.82 7.78
CA PHE A 28 -4.15 11.17 8.32
C PHE A 28 -4.37 12.29 9.32
N VAL A 29 -4.07 12.04 10.58
CA VAL A 29 -4.38 12.95 11.69
C VAL A 29 -3.24 13.00 12.69
N LEU A 30 -3.05 14.15 13.31
CA LEU A 30 -2.22 14.32 14.50
C LEU A 30 -2.91 13.66 15.70
N ASP A 31 -2.17 12.83 16.45
CA ASP A 31 -2.61 12.33 17.75
C ASP A 31 -1.84 13.06 18.86
N PRO A 32 -2.40 14.10 19.46
CA PRO A 32 -1.70 14.88 20.48
C PRO A 32 -1.56 14.14 21.82
N THR A 33 -2.26 13.03 21.98
CA THR A 33 -2.20 12.21 23.19
C THR A 33 -1.14 11.14 23.12
N ASP A 34 -0.68 10.82 21.92
CA ASP A 34 0.33 9.80 21.68
C ASP A 34 1.75 10.41 21.73
N LEU A 35 2.43 10.18 22.82
CA LEU A 35 3.78 10.68 23.08
C LEU A 35 4.89 9.76 22.56
N THR A 36 4.59 8.78 21.73
CA THR A 36 5.59 7.79 21.26
C THR A 36 6.76 8.47 20.57
N ALA A 37 6.53 9.48 19.72
CA ALA A 37 7.60 10.22 19.05
C ALA A 37 8.58 10.86 20.04
N GLN A 38 8.07 11.42 21.14
CA GLN A 38 8.89 12.02 22.19
C GLN A 38 9.65 10.97 23.00
N HIS A 39 9.04 9.83 23.29
CA HIS A 39 9.66 8.74 24.03
C HIS A 39 10.75 8.03 23.21
N GLU A 40 10.53 7.78 21.93
CA GLU A 40 11.55 7.20 21.06
C GLU A 40 12.69 8.19 20.79
N ASN A 41 12.42 9.48 20.82
CA ASN A 41 13.39 10.58 20.70
C ASN A 41 14.37 10.40 19.53
N ILE A 42 13.82 9.98 18.38
CA ILE A 42 14.61 9.84 17.15
C ILE A 42 14.92 11.22 16.61
N LYS A 43 16.18 11.43 16.24
CA LYS A 43 16.68 12.71 15.73
C LYS A 43 17.25 12.54 14.33
N ASP A 44 17.16 13.60 13.55
CA ASP A 44 17.81 13.69 12.25
C ASP A 44 19.31 14.02 12.36
N ALA A 45 19.96 14.22 11.23
CA ALA A 45 21.39 14.54 11.17
C ALA A 45 21.72 15.91 11.77
N ASN A 46 20.75 16.81 11.89
CA ASN A 46 20.92 18.15 12.48
C ASN A 46 20.69 18.13 14.01
N GLY A 47 20.19 17.02 14.54
CA GLY A 47 19.83 16.88 15.96
C GLY A 47 18.40 17.29 16.27
N ASP A 48 17.58 17.59 15.26
CA ASP A 48 16.18 17.92 15.42
C ASP A 48 15.34 16.66 15.59
N MET A 49 14.29 16.75 16.41
CA MET A 49 13.39 15.62 16.64
C MET A 49 12.60 15.28 15.37
N CYS A 50 12.55 13.99 15.05
CA CYS A 50 11.70 13.49 13.97
C CYS A 50 10.23 13.43 14.41
N ALA A 51 9.33 13.51 13.44
CA ALA A 51 7.94 13.14 13.62
C ALA A 51 7.80 11.62 13.45
N LEU A 52 6.82 11.02 14.13
CA LEU A 52 6.46 9.62 13.97
C LEU A 52 5.13 9.50 13.24
N ILE A 53 5.11 8.74 12.17
CA ILE A 53 3.87 8.37 11.48
C ILE A 53 3.60 6.89 11.74
N LYS A 54 2.48 6.58 12.40
CA LYS A 54 1.97 5.23 12.58
C LYS A 54 1.05 4.92 11.40
N VAL A 55 1.51 4.07 10.50
CA VAL A 55 0.78 3.71 9.28
C VAL A 55 0.04 2.40 9.52
N GLN A 56 -1.29 2.47 9.63
CA GLN A 56 -2.17 1.32 9.76
C GLN A 56 -2.52 0.78 8.37
N ILE A 57 -1.93 -0.33 8.01
CA ILE A 57 -2.10 -0.98 6.71
C ILE A 57 -2.08 -2.51 6.87
N LEU A 58 -3.01 -3.18 6.22
CA LEU A 58 -3.09 -4.65 6.19
C LEU A 58 -2.26 -5.19 5.02
N ALA A 59 -0.94 -5.07 5.13
CA ALA A 59 0.00 -5.63 4.17
C ALA A 59 1.27 -6.08 4.89
N GLU A 60 1.79 -7.25 4.52
CA GLU A 60 2.99 -7.81 5.15
C GLU A 60 4.26 -7.08 4.71
N THR A 61 4.33 -6.70 3.44
CA THR A 61 5.48 -6.01 2.87
C THR A 61 5.07 -4.63 2.39
N VAL A 62 5.57 -3.60 3.06
CA VAL A 62 5.34 -2.21 2.71
C VAL A 62 6.68 -1.50 2.59
N LYS A 63 6.85 -0.76 1.51
CA LYS A 63 8.00 0.13 1.30
C LYS A 63 7.55 1.57 1.49
N PHE A 64 8.37 2.31 2.19
CA PHE A 64 8.20 3.75 2.41
C PHE A 64 9.40 4.48 1.82
N GLU A 65 9.15 5.57 1.12
CA GLU A 65 10.19 6.42 0.53
C GLU A 65 9.88 7.89 0.80
N GLY A 66 10.92 8.69 0.97
CA GLY A 66 10.85 10.11 1.27
C GLY A 66 11.87 10.50 2.33
N ASP A 67 11.56 11.54 3.09
CA ASP A 67 12.43 12.09 4.13
C ASP A 67 12.38 11.25 5.43
N ILE A 68 12.73 9.96 5.30
CA ILE A 68 12.63 8.97 6.36
C ILE A 68 13.96 8.82 7.09
N ILE A 69 13.92 8.73 8.41
CA ILE A 69 15.07 8.45 9.26
C ILE A 69 15.01 7.03 9.79
N GLY A 70 16.06 6.27 9.52
CA GLY A 70 16.16 4.88 9.90
C GLY A 70 15.25 3.97 9.08
N GLN A 71 15.07 2.74 9.55
CA GLN A 71 14.18 1.79 8.89
C GLN A 71 12.82 1.77 9.57
N PRO A 72 11.72 1.75 8.79
CA PRO A 72 10.38 1.56 9.34
C PRO A 72 10.29 0.27 10.16
N LYS A 73 9.68 0.35 11.34
CA LYS A 73 9.48 -0.79 12.22
C LYS A 73 8.05 -1.31 12.10
N HIS A 74 7.90 -2.58 11.80
CA HIS A 74 6.59 -3.24 11.78
C HIS A 74 6.24 -3.72 13.20
N LYS A 75 5.12 -3.24 13.74
CA LYS A 75 4.59 -3.65 15.05
C LYS A 75 3.11 -3.99 14.90
N LEU A 76 2.75 -5.25 15.11
CA LEU A 76 1.37 -5.73 14.92
C LEU A 76 0.84 -5.38 13.52
N ASN A 77 -0.15 -4.52 13.44
CA ASN A 77 -0.77 -4.07 12.18
C ASN A 77 -0.38 -2.64 11.78
N GLU A 78 0.70 -2.12 12.34
CA GLU A 78 1.15 -0.75 12.12
C GLU A 78 2.63 -0.72 11.75
N TYR A 79 2.98 0.21 10.86
CA TYR A 79 4.37 0.56 10.58
C TYR A 79 4.70 1.88 11.26
N TYR A 80 5.80 1.91 11.98
CA TYR A 80 6.34 3.11 12.62
C TYR A 80 7.37 3.71 11.70
N VAL A 81 7.08 4.86 11.14
CA VAL A 81 7.91 5.58 10.17
C VAL A 81 8.33 6.91 10.76
N ASN A 82 9.63 7.07 11.02
CA ASN A 82 10.18 8.35 11.49
C ASN A 82 10.53 9.22 10.29
N VAL A 83 10.03 10.44 10.25
CA VAL A 83 10.25 11.39 9.17
C VAL A 83 10.81 12.70 9.72
N ILE A 84 11.56 13.41 8.89
CA ILE A 84 12.18 14.69 9.24
C ILE A 84 11.09 15.72 9.54
N ASP A 85 11.35 16.63 10.49
CA ASP A 85 10.51 17.80 10.76
C ASP A 85 10.28 18.61 9.48
N GLY A 86 9.04 18.98 9.22
CA GLY A 86 8.67 19.72 8.00
C GLY A 86 8.38 18.86 6.78
N THR A 87 8.42 17.53 6.89
CA THR A 87 8.03 16.62 5.80
C THR A 87 6.58 16.86 5.40
N GLN A 88 6.32 16.96 4.07
CA GLN A 88 5.00 17.29 3.50
C GLN A 88 4.35 16.13 2.76
N ARG A 89 5.10 15.08 2.47
CA ARG A 89 4.66 13.93 1.67
C ARG A 89 5.40 12.66 2.06
N LEU A 90 4.76 11.53 1.77
CA LEU A 90 5.31 10.20 1.97
C LEU A 90 4.91 9.33 0.79
N MET A 91 5.85 8.57 0.25
CA MET A 91 5.54 7.58 -0.79
C MET A 91 5.42 6.21 -0.15
N ILE A 92 4.35 5.50 -0.50
CA ILE A 92 4.07 4.15 0.02
C ILE A 92 3.83 3.21 -1.17
N SER A 93 4.41 2.03 -1.10
CA SER A 93 4.16 0.93 -2.04
C SER A 93 4.09 -0.41 -1.33
N THR A 94 3.38 -1.34 -1.91
CA THR A 94 3.34 -2.75 -1.49
C THR A 94 3.72 -3.64 -2.66
N GLU A 95 3.84 -4.94 -2.45
CA GLU A 95 4.14 -5.89 -3.53
C GLU A 95 3.10 -5.87 -4.66
N ASN A 96 1.86 -5.50 -4.34
CA ASN A 96 0.73 -5.57 -5.26
C ASN A 96 0.18 -4.20 -5.69
N THR A 97 0.83 -3.11 -5.30
CA THR A 97 0.41 -1.75 -5.64
C THR A 97 1.54 -0.94 -6.25
N MET A 98 1.18 0.02 -7.09
CA MET A 98 2.15 1.00 -7.56
C MET A 98 2.54 1.95 -6.42
N PRO A 99 3.77 2.53 -6.46
CA PRO A 99 4.15 3.57 -5.53
C PRO A 99 3.16 4.74 -5.58
N THR A 100 2.57 5.06 -4.44
CA THR A 100 1.59 6.13 -4.31
C THR A 100 2.16 7.24 -3.43
N GLU A 101 2.23 8.45 -3.98
CA GLU A 101 2.62 9.64 -3.22
C GLU A 101 1.42 10.17 -2.43
N ILE A 102 1.61 10.37 -1.14
CA ILE A 102 0.61 10.88 -0.22
C ILE A 102 1.05 12.27 0.22
N GLU A 103 0.34 13.28 -0.26
CA GLU A 103 0.52 14.66 0.16
C GLU A 103 -0.30 14.92 1.42
N PHE A 104 0.32 15.41 2.48
CA PHE A 104 -0.32 15.62 3.77
C PHE A 104 -1.30 16.78 3.76
N SER A 105 -1.10 17.76 2.88
CA SER A 105 -2.01 18.89 2.67
C SER A 105 -3.45 18.48 2.32
N LYS A 106 -3.62 17.31 1.67
CA LYS A 106 -4.95 16.75 1.38
C LYS A 106 -5.74 16.37 2.64
N PHE A 107 -5.05 16.29 3.79
CA PHE A 107 -5.64 15.98 5.11
C PHE A 107 -5.55 17.15 6.08
N ASN A 108 -5.43 18.38 5.58
CA ASN A 108 -5.25 19.61 6.35
C ASN A 108 -4.00 19.62 7.26
N ILE A 109 -2.96 18.92 6.85
CA ILE A 109 -1.65 18.93 7.48
C ILE A 109 -0.65 19.37 6.41
N ASP A 110 -0.21 20.61 6.46
CA ASP A 110 0.72 21.14 5.46
C ASP A 110 2.09 20.47 5.58
N GLU A 111 2.53 20.23 6.80
CA GLU A 111 3.76 19.54 7.13
C GLU A 111 3.67 18.87 8.49
N VAL A 112 4.42 17.79 8.71
CA VAL A 112 4.52 17.17 10.03
C VAL A 112 5.56 17.89 10.88
N LYS A 113 5.33 17.91 12.20
CA LYS A 113 6.23 18.53 13.17
C LYS A 113 6.94 17.48 14.00
N GLY A 114 8.25 17.67 14.19
CA GLY A 114 9.08 16.83 15.02
C GLY A 114 8.55 16.69 16.44
N GLY A 115 8.74 15.51 17.03
CA GLY A 115 8.23 15.19 18.37
C GLY A 115 6.75 14.90 18.44
N ASN A 116 6.01 14.99 17.35
CA ASN A 116 4.59 14.65 17.28
C ASN A 116 4.37 13.27 16.66
N THR A 117 3.29 12.63 17.10
CA THR A 117 2.83 11.36 16.54
C THR A 117 1.60 11.57 15.67
N TYR A 118 1.63 11.03 14.47
CA TYR A 118 0.53 11.08 13.49
C TYR A 118 0.04 9.66 13.22
N VAL A 119 -1.23 9.50 12.94
CA VAL A 119 -1.85 8.22 12.59
C VAL A 119 -2.40 8.30 11.17
N MET A 120 -1.90 7.42 10.30
CA MET A 120 -2.35 7.27 8.93
C MET A 120 -3.06 5.93 8.77
N LYS A 121 -4.33 5.98 8.34
CA LYS A 121 -5.11 4.77 8.03
C LYS A 121 -5.20 4.57 6.54
N ILE A 122 -4.75 3.40 6.09
CA ILE A 122 -4.74 3.05 4.68
C ILE A 122 -5.75 1.94 4.43
N GLN A 123 -6.54 2.14 3.37
CA GLN A 123 -7.38 1.09 2.81
C GLN A 123 -6.66 0.44 1.64
N MET A 124 -6.39 -0.85 1.77
CA MET A 124 -5.94 -1.62 0.62
C MET A 124 -7.07 -1.76 -0.40
N PRO A 125 -6.75 -1.71 -1.70
CA PRO A 125 -7.73 -2.01 -2.72
C PRO A 125 -8.27 -3.43 -2.48
N GLU A 126 -9.58 -3.59 -2.57
CA GLU A 126 -10.19 -4.92 -2.53
C GLU A 126 -9.61 -5.75 -3.67
N LYS A 127 -9.10 -6.93 -3.32
CA LYS A 127 -8.69 -7.91 -4.33
C LYS A 127 -9.90 -8.16 -5.20
N ALA A 128 -9.79 -7.86 -6.51
CA ALA A 128 -10.89 -8.04 -7.44
C ALA A 128 -11.52 -9.42 -7.23
N PRO A 129 -12.83 -9.52 -6.97
CA PRO A 129 -13.47 -10.82 -6.81
C PRO A 129 -13.36 -11.55 -8.14
N GLY A 130 -12.59 -12.64 -8.19
CA GLY A 130 -12.60 -13.49 -9.36
C GLY A 130 -11.29 -13.94 -9.95
N ALA A 131 -10.17 -13.82 -9.27
CA ALA A 131 -9.00 -14.63 -9.61
C ALA A 131 -8.84 -15.82 -8.65
N THR A 132 -9.92 -16.46 -8.27
CA THR A 132 -9.88 -17.88 -8.00
C THR A 132 -9.69 -18.52 -9.37
N PHE A 133 -8.45 -18.82 -9.71
CA PHE A 133 -8.19 -19.94 -10.57
C PHE A 133 -8.74 -21.15 -9.81
N GLU A 134 -10.04 -21.40 -9.93
CA GLU A 134 -10.47 -22.77 -9.89
C GLU A 134 -9.75 -23.41 -11.08
N LEU A 135 -8.63 -24.07 -10.80
CA LEU A 135 -8.25 -25.18 -11.62
C LEU A 135 -9.49 -26.06 -11.61
N GLY A 136 -10.34 -25.86 -12.61
CA GLY A 136 -11.39 -26.78 -12.93
C GLY A 136 -10.70 -28.08 -13.29
N MET A 137 -10.37 -28.84 -12.26
CA MET A 137 -10.20 -30.25 -12.45
C MET A 137 -11.57 -30.70 -12.98
N PRO A 138 -11.63 -31.21 -14.23
CA PRO A 138 -12.88 -31.78 -14.68
C PRO A 138 -13.29 -32.78 -13.59
N ASN A 139 -14.53 -32.71 -13.17
CA ASN A 139 -15.13 -33.66 -12.25
C ASN A 139 -14.96 -35.04 -12.88
N VAL A 140 -13.78 -35.63 -12.71
CA VAL A 140 -13.51 -37.01 -13.09
C VAL A 140 -14.16 -37.83 -11.97
N PRO A 141 -15.22 -38.55 -12.23
CA PRO A 141 -15.83 -39.40 -11.21
C PRO A 141 -14.77 -40.39 -10.76
N ILE A 142 -14.45 -40.37 -9.47
CA ILE A 142 -13.57 -41.36 -8.87
C ILE A 142 -14.37 -42.67 -8.86
N ILE A 143 -13.97 -43.61 -9.71
CA ILE A 143 -14.53 -44.96 -9.74
C ILE A 143 -13.69 -45.79 -8.79
N VAL A 144 -14.25 -46.13 -7.65
CA VAL A 144 -13.68 -47.12 -6.72
C VAL A 144 -14.67 -48.28 -6.66
N ASP A 145 -14.16 -49.51 -6.91
CA ASP A 145 -14.92 -50.75 -6.91
C ASP A 145 -16.17 -50.73 -7.82
N GLY A 146 -16.08 -50.09 -9.00
CA GLY A 146 -17.18 -50.05 -9.97
C GLY A 146 -18.35 -49.20 -9.58
N LYS A 147 -18.28 -48.39 -8.50
CA LYS A 147 -19.30 -47.44 -8.08
C LYS A 147 -18.81 -46.00 -8.29
N SER A 148 -19.64 -45.20 -8.92
CA SER A 148 -19.43 -43.77 -9.13
C SER A 148 -19.91 -42.98 -7.92
N TYR A 149 -19.05 -42.16 -7.34
CA TYR A 149 -19.41 -41.20 -6.29
C TYR A 149 -19.34 -39.77 -6.89
N LYS A 150 -20.39 -39.01 -6.66
CA LYS A 150 -20.48 -37.58 -7.03
C LYS A 150 -19.99 -36.72 -5.90
#